data_7393fd8fde5713dae177fbb385d741f1
#
_entry.id   7393fd8fde5713dae177fbb385d741f1
#
_cell.length_a   1.000
_cell.length_b   1.000
_cell.length_c   1.000
_cell.angle_alpha   90.00
_cell.angle_beta   90.00
_cell.angle_gamma   90.00
#
_symmetry.space_group_name_H-M   'P 1'
#
loop_
_entity.id
_entity.type
_entity.pdbx_description
1 polymer ?
#
loop_
_entity_poly.entity_id
_entity_poly.type
_entity_poly.pdbx_seq_one_letter_code
_entity_poly.pdbx_strand_id
1 'polypeptide(L)'
;MGAILELSDISVRRGDRVILGPLNWQVLEGQRWVILGPNGAGKTTLLQICSSLIHPTTGEIHILGEKLGRVDVFELRTRIGLTSSALVEQLSPDELVMDVVLTAAYAMLGRWQEKYDLWDESRAMALLTALGVRELGERLFG
;
A
#
# COMPACT_ATOMS: atom_id res chain seq x y z
N MET A 1 -8.10 23.10 0.12
CA MET A 1 -7.81 21.69 -0.19
C MET A 1 -7.36 20.98 1.09
N GLY A 2 -7.93 19.84 1.36
CA GLY A 2 -7.64 19.07 2.55
C GLY A 2 -6.29 18.36 2.49
N ALA A 3 -5.74 18.01 3.66
CA ALA A 3 -4.61 17.12 3.75
C ALA A 3 -5.05 15.68 3.45
N ILE A 4 -4.31 14.99 2.60
CA ILE A 4 -4.50 13.58 2.32
C ILE A 4 -3.65 12.69 3.23
N LEU A 5 -2.60 13.27 3.81
CA LEU A 5 -1.71 12.61 4.77
C LEU A 5 -1.26 13.63 5.81
N GLU A 6 -1.37 13.28 7.08
CA GLU A 6 -0.88 14.09 8.20
C GLU A 6 -0.19 13.18 9.22
N LEU A 7 1.07 13.44 9.46
CA LEU A 7 1.89 12.77 10.47
C LEU A 7 2.22 13.78 11.58
N SER A 8 1.92 13.41 12.82
CA SER A 8 2.18 14.24 14.00
C SER A 8 3.04 13.46 14.99
N ASP A 9 4.28 13.91 15.18
CA ASP A 9 5.27 13.32 16.08
C ASP A 9 5.44 11.80 15.90
N ILE A 10 5.42 11.36 14.64
CA ILE A 10 5.55 9.95 14.30
C ILE A 10 6.95 9.46 14.60
N SER A 11 7.06 8.37 15.34
CA SER A 11 8.30 7.60 15.42
C SER A 11 8.04 6.10 15.37
N VAL A 12 9.03 5.39 14.86
CA VAL A 12 9.06 3.94 14.79
C VAL A 12 10.33 3.44 15.48
N ARG A 13 10.14 2.52 16.41
CA ARG A 13 11.23 1.87 17.16
C ARG A 13 11.16 0.37 16.95
N ARG A 14 12.34 -0.24 16.90
CA ARG A 14 12.51 -1.70 17.01
C ARG A 14 13.46 -1.98 18.13
N GLY A 15 12.93 -2.51 19.25
CA GLY A 15 13.68 -2.60 20.49
C GLY A 15 14.09 -1.22 20.97
N ASP A 16 15.36 -1.02 21.25
CA ASP A 16 15.92 0.26 21.70
C ASP A 16 16.34 1.18 20.56
N ARG A 17 16.22 0.72 19.32
CA ARG A 17 16.65 1.49 18.14
C ARG A 17 15.49 2.27 17.53
N VAL A 18 15.68 3.58 17.34
CA VAL A 18 14.78 4.42 16.55
C VAL A 18 15.08 4.20 15.07
N ILE A 19 14.08 3.71 14.33
CA ILE A 19 14.17 3.49 12.88
C ILE A 19 13.78 4.76 12.13
N LEU A 20 12.78 5.49 12.64
CA LEU A 20 12.23 6.68 12.02
C LEU A 20 11.72 7.63 13.09
N GLY A 21 11.90 8.93 12.86
CA GLY A 21 11.29 10.01 13.63
C GLY A 21 12.12 10.51 14.83
N PRO A 22 11.54 11.44 15.62
CA PRO A 22 10.18 11.97 15.43
C PRO A 22 10.01 12.79 14.16
N LEU A 23 8.87 12.66 13.51
CA LEU A 23 8.60 13.28 12.22
C LEU A 23 7.21 13.92 12.20
N ASN A 24 7.15 15.16 11.71
CA ASN A 24 5.93 15.85 11.36
C ASN A 24 5.92 16.10 9.85
N TRP A 25 4.85 15.74 9.18
CA TRP A 25 4.74 15.90 7.75
C TRP A 25 3.27 15.96 7.32
N GLN A 26 3.01 16.78 6.32
CA GLN A 26 1.69 16.93 5.74
C GLN A 26 1.76 16.92 4.23
N VAL A 27 0.88 16.16 3.60
CA VAL A 27 0.71 16.15 2.14
C VAL A 27 -0.71 16.61 1.82
N LEU A 28 -0.81 17.65 1.02
CA LEU A 28 -2.09 18.20 0.57
C LEU A 28 -2.52 17.54 -0.74
N GLU A 29 -3.80 17.58 -1.01
CA GLU A 29 -4.35 17.10 -2.26
C GLU A 29 -3.65 17.73 -3.47
N GLY A 30 -3.33 16.92 -4.48
CA GLY A 30 -2.64 17.34 -5.69
C GLY A 30 -1.12 17.47 -5.56
N GLN A 31 -0.56 17.40 -4.36
CA GLN A 31 0.90 17.43 -4.18
C GLN A 31 1.54 16.10 -4.61
N ARG A 32 2.76 16.22 -5.10
CA ARG A 32 3.65 15.08 -5.42
C ARG A 32 4.97 15.29 -4.71
N TRP A 33 5.42 14.27 -4.01
CA TRP A 33 6.62 14.32 -3.19
C TRP A 33 7.63 13.28 -3.64
N VAL A 34 8.89 13.65 -3.53
CA VAL A 34 10.04 12.75 -3.69
C VAL A 34 10.77 12.71 -2.36
N ILE A 35 11.01 11.50 -1.85
CA ILE A 35 11.72 11.28 -0.60
C ILE A 35 13.11 10.78 -0.92
N LEU A 36 14.13 11.53 -0.53
CA LEU A 36 15.52 11.23 -0.76
C LEU A 36 16.25 10.99 0.56
N GLY A 37 17.20 10.09 0.53
CA GLY A 37 18.05 9.80 1.68
C GLY A 37 18.89 8.55 1.44
N PRO A 38 19.91 8.32 2.27
CA PRO A 38 20.73 7.11 2.18
C PRO A 38 19.92 5.86 2.55
N ASN A 39 20.44 4.68 2.15
CA ASN A 39 19.89 3.41 2.58
C ASN A 39 19.94 3.31 4.11
N GLY A 40 18.85 2.83 4.71
CA GLY A 40 18.72 2.75 6.16
C GLY A 40 18.23 4.03 6.84
N ALA A 41 17.88 5.09 6.08
CA ALA A 41 17.32 6.33 6.64
C ALA A 41 15.85 6.22 7.10
N GLY A 42 15.19 5.10 6.83
CA GLY A 42 13.79 4.89 7.21
C GLY A 42 12.76 5.22 6.12
N LYS A 43 13.19 5.43 4.86
CA LYS A 43 12.30 5.75 3.74
C LYS A 43 11.23 4.67 3.51
N THR A 44 11.63 3.40 3.48
CA THR A 44 10.71 2.27 3.31
C THR A 44 9.73 2.20 4.46
N THR A 45 10.19 2.37 5.70
CA THR A 45 9.35 2.40 6.89
C THR A 45 8.33 3.53 6.83
N LEU A 46 8.74 4.71 6.39
CA LEU A 46 7.84 5.85 6.20
C LEU A 46 6.74 5.53 5.19
N LEU A 47 7.08 4.95 4.04
CA LEU A 47 6.10 4.56 3.03
C LEU A 47 5.15 3.45 3.52
N GLN A 48 5.63 2.51 4.31
CA GLN A 48 4.81 1.48 4.94
C GLN A 48 3.79 2.08 5.94
N ILE A 49 4.18 3.10 6.69
CA ILE A 49 3.25 3.86 7.57
C ILE A 49 2.21 4.60 6.72
N CYS A 50 2.65 5.32 5.68
CA CYS A 50 1.76 6.10 4.81
C CYS A 50 0.76 5.22 4.04
N SER A 51 1.08 3.96 3.82
CA SER A 51 0.20 2.97 3.19
C SER A 51 -0.58 2.10 4.19
N SER A 52 -0.53 2.44 5.48
CA SER A 52 -1.19 1.72 6.57
C SER A 52 -0.76 0.26 6.76
N LEU A 53 0.39 -0.14 6.23
CA LEU A 53 0.93 -1.50 6.40
C LEU A 53 1.51 -1.73 7.79
N ILE A 54 2.07 -0.70 8.41
CA ILE A 54 2.55 -0.73 9.79
C ILE A 54 2.01 0.46 10.57
N HIS A 55 1.89 0.29 11.88
CA HIS A 55 1.56 1.37 12.80
C HIS A 55 2.83 2.04 13.33
N PRO A 56 2.82 3.37 13.57
CA PRO A 56 3.91 4.02 14.28
C PRO A 56 3.97 3.53 15.74
N THR A 57 5.16 3.58 16.33
CA THR A 57 5.32 3.30 17.76
C THR A 57 4.73 4.42 18.61
N THR A 58 4.93 5.66 18.19
CA THR A 58 4.38 6.87 18.82
C THR A 58 3.89 7.84 17.76
N GLY A 59 3.06 8.79 18.19
CA GLY A 59 2.50 9.81 17.33
C GLY A 59 1.16 9.42 16.71
N GLU A 60 0.61 10.33 15.92
CA GLU A 60 -0.67 10.16 15.26
C GLU A 60 -0.53 10.31 13.75
N ILE A 61 -1.29 9.51 13.02
CA ILE A 61 -1.36 9.58 11.56
C ILE A 61 -2.82 9.62 11.11
N HIS A 62 -3.09 10.56 10.19
CA HIS A 62 -4.35 10.61 9.45
C HIS A 62 -4.06 10.39 7.97
N ILE A 63 -4.80 9.49 7.37
CA ILE A 63 -4.71 9.13 5.95
C ILE A 63 -6.10 9.30 5.34
N LEU A 64 -6.22 10.14 4.31
CA LEU A 64 -7.49 10.44 3.64
C LEU A 64 -8.58 10.91 4.64
N GLY A 65 -8.18 11.67 5.68
CA GLY A 65 -9.05 12.15 6.74
C GLY A 65 -9.35 11.14 7.84
N GLU A 66 -8.88 9.90 7.72
CA GLU A 66 -9.13 8.83 8.69
C GLU A 66 -7.96 8.66 9.65
N LYS A 67 -8.24 8.65 10.95
CA LYS A 67 -7.21 8.41 11.98
C LYS A 67 -6.86 6.94 12.03
N LEU A 68 -5.59 6.61 11.83
CA LEU A 68 -5.08 5.26 11.97
C LEU A 68 -5.25 4.77 13.42
N GLY A 69 -5.82 3.58 13.58
CA GLY A 69 -6.22 3.01 14.88
C GLY A 69 -7.69 3.21 15.23
N ARG A 70 -8.43 4.06 14.48
CA ARG A 70 -9.88 4.25 14.60
C ARG A 70 -10.67 3.87 13.36
N VAL A 71 -9.98 3.59 12.27
CA VAL A 71 -10.55 3.16 10.99
C VAL A 71 -10.24 1.69 10.75
N ASP A 72 -11.09 1.02 9.99
CA ASP A 72 -10.77 -0.30 9.46
C ASP A 72 -9.63 -0.18 8.43
N VAL A 73 -8.45 -0.67 8.78
CA VAL A 73 -7.27 -0.60 7.91
C VAL A 73 -7.44 -1.38 6.61
N PHE A 74 -8.24 -2.44 6.60
CA PHE A 74 -8.51 -3.20 5.37
C PHE A 74 -9.32 -2.37 4.38
N GLU A 75 -10.33 -1.66 4.86
CA GLU A 75 -11.10 -0.72 4.05
C GLU A 75 -10.22 0.45 3.58
N LEU A 76 -9.42 1.03 4.46
CA LEU A 76 -8.52 2.12 4.13
C LEU A 76 -7.51 1.72 3.06
N ARG A 77 -6.91 0.52 3.16
CA ARG A 77 -5.94 0.02 2.19
C ARG A 77 -6.48 -0.12 0.77
N THR A 78 -7.77 -0.36 0.59
CA THR A 78 -8.39 -0.42 -0.76
C THR A 78 -8.36 0.92 -1.48
N ARG A 79 -8.15 2.01 -0.73
CA ARG A 79 -8.08 3.39 -1.24
C ARG A 79 -6.64 3.87 -1.46
N ILE A 80 -5.65 3.03 -1.15
CA ILE A 80 -4.22 3.36 -1.22
C ILE A 80 -3.53 2.40 -2.18
N GLY A 81 -2.77 2.93 -3.12
CA GLY A 81 -1.89 2.14 -3.97
C GLY A 81 -0.44 2.18 -3.46
N LEU A 82 0.19 1.03 -3.41
CA LEU A 82 1.61 0.89 -3.10
C LEU A 82 2.26 -0.05 -4.12
N THR A 83 3.41 0.36 -4.63
CA THR A 83 4.25 -0.51 -5.46
C THR A 83 5.68 -0.50 -4.93
N SER A 84 6.27 -1.68 -4.80
CA SER A 84 7.66 -1.86 -4.39
C SER A 84 8.14 -3.26 -4.73
N SER A 85 9.45 -3.45 -4.87
CA SER A 85 10.04 -4.79 -5.05
C SER A 85 9.76 -5.70 -3.85
N ALA A 86 9.80 -5.16 -2.64
CA ALA A 86 9.48 -5.93 -1.43
C ALA A 86 8.02 -6.43 -1.41
N LEU A 87 7.09 -5.72 -2.03
CA LEU A 87 5.71 -6.18 -2.18
C LEU A 87 5.63 -7.35 -3.16
N VAL A 88 6.38 -7.29 -4.25
CA VAL A 88 6.46 -8.36 -5.25
C VAL A 88 6.96 -9.67 -4.63
N GLU A 89 7.95 -9.58 -3.74
CA GLU A 89 8.50 -10.75 -3.04
C GLU A 89 7.48 -11.44 -2.11
N GLN A 90 6.42 -10.76 -1.72
CA GLN A 90 5.34 -11.33 -0.91
C GLN A 90 4.28 -12.05 -1.73
N LEU A 91 4.26 -11.88 -3.04
CA LEU A 91 3.34 -12.57 -3.92
C LEU A 91 3.82 -14.00 -4.17
N SER A 92 2.88 -14.96 -4.16
CA SER A 92 3.21 -16.33 -4.52
C SER A 92 3.53 -16.43 -6.02
N PRO A 93 4.64 -17.05 -6.40
CA PRO A 93 4.96 -17.27 -7.80
C PRO A 93 3.96 -18.21 -8.50
N ASP A 94 3.22 -19.01 -7.73
CA ASP A 94 2.22 -19.96 -8.23
C ASP A 94 0.83 -19.34 -8.44
N GLU A 95 0.66 -18.06 -8.10
CA GLU A 95 -0.59 -17.33 -8.37
C GLU A 95 -0.70 -16.96 -9.85
N LEU A 96 -1.92 -16.99 -10.39
CA LEU A 96 -2.17 -16.44 -11.71
C LEU A 96 -2.07 -14.92 -11.69
N VAL A 97 -1.50 -14.32 -12.70
CA VAL A 97 -1.41 -12.85 -12.84
C VAL A 97 -2.79 -12.21 -12.72
N MET A 98 -3.82 -12.81 -13.33
CA MET A 98 -5.20 -12.34 -13.20
C MET A 98 -5.67 -12.32 -11.75
N ASP A 99 -5.36 -13.36 -10.98
CA ASP A 99 -5.76 -13.45 -9.57
C ASP A 99 -5.03 -12.42 -8.70
N VAL A 100 -3.77 -12.13 -8.98
CA VAL A 100 -3.02 -11.07 -8.31
C VAL A 100 -3.70 -9.71 -8.53
N VAL A 101 -4.14 -9.42 -9.75
CA VAL A 101 -4.84 -8.16 -10.06
C VAL A 101 -6.23 -8.10 -9.42
N LEU A 102 -6.98 -9.20 -9.45
CA LEU A 102 -8.30 -9.31 -8.81
C LEU A 102 -8.23 -9.03 -7.31
N THR A 103 -7.28 -9.66 -6.62
CA THR A 103 -7.15 -9.55 -5.17
C THR A 103 -6.72 -8.15 -4.72
N ALA A 104 -6.03 -7.41 -5.57
CA ALA A 104 -5.61 -6.04 -5.30
C ALA A 104 -6.79 -5.08 -5.05
N ALA A 105 -7.96 -5.33 -5.67
CA ALA A 105 -9.15 -4.52 -5.42
C ALA A 105 -9.61 -4.57 -3.95
N TYR A 106 -9.24 -5.62 -3.23
CA TYR A 106 -9.56 -5.84 -1.82
C TYR A 106 -8.31 -5.75 -0.92
N ALA A 107 -7.22 -5.18 -1.43
CA ALA A 107 -5.93 -5.04 -0.75
C ALA A 107 -5.36 -6.38 -0.23
N MET A 108 -5.58 -7.45 -0.98
CA MET A 108 -5.10 -8.80 -0.66
C MET A 108 -3.94 -9.20 -1.57
N LEU A 109 -3.05 -10.05 -1.07
CA LEU A 109 -1.86 -10.53 -1.77
C LEU A 109 -1.98 -12.00 -2.21
N GLY A 110 -3.12 -12.40 -2.70
CA GLY A 110 -3.36 -13.76 -3.17
C GLY A 110 -4.83 -14.15 -3.05
N ARG A 111 -5.25 -15.01 -3.95
CA ARG A 111 -6.63 -15.47 -4.00
C ARG A 111 -6.84 -16.62 -3.01
N TRP A 112 -7.84 -16.44 -2.15
CA TRP A 112 -8.36 -17.50 -1.28
C TRP A 112 -9.63 -18.10 -1.89
N GLN A 113 -10.62 -18.34 -1.04
CA GLN A 113 -11.89 -18.93 -1.46
C GLN A 113 -12.97 -17.89 -1.76
N GLU A 114 -12.58 -16.61 -1.92
CA GLU A 114 -13.50 -15.54 -2.24
C GLU A 114 -14.07 -15.72 -3.65
N LYS A 115 -15.30 -15.32 -3.78
CA LYS A 115 -15.97 -15.22 -5.08
C LYS A 115 -15.86 -13.78 -5.57
N TYR A 116 -15.28 -13.62 -6.72
CA TYR A 116 -15.26 -12.35 -7.44
C TYR A 116 -16.40 -12.32 -8.44
N ASP A 117 -17.01 -11.15 -8.62
CA ASP A 117 -18.07 -10.98 -9.57
C ASP A 117 -17.54 -10.60 -10.97
N LEU A 118 -18.46 -10.52 -11.94
CA LEU A 118 -18.09 -10.16 -13.31
C LEU A 118 -17.51 -8.75 -13.43
N TRP A 119 -17.87 -7.85 -12.50
CA TRP A 119 -17.33 -6.49 -12.49
C TRP A 119 -15.87 -6.48 -12.05
N ASP A 120 -15.53 -7.28 -11.04
CA ASP A 120 -14.16 -7.45 -10.57
C ASP A 120 -13.27 -8.01 -11.70
N GLU A 121 -13.74 -9.07 -12.37
CA GLU A 121 -13.02 -9.69 -13.48
C GLU A 121 -12.86 -8.75 -14.67
N SER A 122 -13.92 -8.04 -15.04
CA SER A 122 -13.89 -7.04 -16.13
C SER A 122 -12.93 -5.91 -15.82
N ARG A 123 -12.89 -5.43 -14.58
CA ARG A 123 -11.98 -4.39 -14.13
C ARG A 123 -10.52 -4.85 -14.17
N ALA A 124 -10.24 -6.05 -13.70
CA ALA A 124 -8.90 -6.64 -13.75
C ALA A 124 -8.42 -6.80 -15.20
N MET A 125 -9.27 -7.31 -16.08
CA MET A 125 -8.97 -7.44 -17.49
C MET A 125 -8.72 -6.10 -18.17
N ALA A 126 -9.52 -5.08 -17.86
CA ALA A 126 -9.33 -3.73 -18.38
C ALA A 126 -8.00 -3.11 -17.94
N LEU A 127 -7.57 -3.33 -16.68
CA LEU A 127 -6.28 -2.88 -16.18
C LEU A 127 -5.11 -3.56 -16.88
N LEU A 128 -5.16 -4.88 -17.03
CA LEU A 128 -4.13 -5.63 -17.76
C LEU A 128 -4.05 -5.17 -19.23
N THR A 129 -5.18 -4.91 -19.85
CA THR A 129 -5.25 -4.40 -21.23
C THR A 129 -4.66 -2.99 -21.34
N ALA A 130 -4.98 -2.11 -20.39
CA ALA A 130 -4.47 -0.74 -20.36
C ALA A 130 -2.94 -0.69 -20.17
N LEU A 131 -2.39 -1.66 -19.45
CA LEU A 131 -0.93 -1.82 -19.25
C LEU A 131 -0.25 -2.58 -20.41
N GLY A 132 -1.01 -3.09 -21.38
CA GLY A 132 -0.48 -3.83 -22.53
C GLY A 132 0.03 -5.25 -22.18
N VAL A 133 -0.48 -5.83 -21.10
CA VAL A 133 -0.04 -7.15 -20.60
C VAL A 133 -1.20 -8.14 -20.42
N ARG A 134 -2.28 -7.96 -21.17
CA ARG A 134 -3.47 -8.79 -21.09
C ARG A 134 -3.17 -10.28 -21.27
N GLU A 135 -2.25 -10.61 -22.17
CA GLU A 135 -1.84 -11.98 -22.48
C GLU A 135 -1.14 -12.69 -21.31
N LEU A 136 -0.68 -11.94 -20.31
CA LEU A 136 -0.06 -12.50 -19.10
C LEU A 136 -1.09 -12.97 -18.08
N GLY A 137 -2.38 -12.61 -18.22
CA GLY A 137 -3.42 -12.87 -17.23
C GLY A 137 -3.57 -14.34 -16.82
N GLU A 138 -3.37 -15.26 -17.76
CA GLU A 138 -3.46 -16.71 -17.53
C GLU A 138 -2.12 -17.36 -17.19
N ARG A 139 -1.06 -16.57 -17.05
CA ARG A 139 0.28 -17.05 -16.67
C ARG A 139 0.47 -16.96 -15.16
N LEU A 140 1.38 -17.81 -14.65
CA LEU A 140 1.84 -17.68 -13.28
C LEU A 140 2.69 -16.42 -13.12
N PHE A 141 2.67 -15.86 -11.90
CA PHE A 141 3.34 -14.61 -11.59
C PHE A 141 4.87 -14.74 -11.57
N GLY A 142 5.38 -15.91 -11.16
CA GLY A 142 6.82 -16.23 -11.07
C GLY A 142 7.42 -16.81 -12.34
#